data_61c19baebdd316387a7b340f9b2801b4
#
_entry.id   61c19baebdd316387a7b340f9b2801b4
#
_cell.length_a   1.000
_cell.length_b   1.000
_cell.length_c   1.000
_cell.angle_alpha   90.00
_cell.angle_beta   90.00
_cell.angle_gamma   90.00
#
_symmetry.space_group_name_H-M   'P 1'
#
loop_
_entity.id
_entity.type
_entity.pdbx_description
1 polymer ?
#
loop_
_entity_poly.entity_id
_entity_poly.type
_entity_poly.pdbx_seq_one_letter_code
_entity_poly.pdbx_strand_id
1 'polypeptide(L)'
;VMRNAPTRLEPSYSRRLLDLQIDTTGGADDGVPSHPVAVRLERLDPGHEGEVETVRARYVVGCDGARSAVRKSIGRALHGDSANQAWGVMDVLAVTDFPDVRLKALIQSAGEGSILIIPREGGYLIRIYVELNKLNENERVASRNFGVEHLIAATRRILHPYSFQVREVAWWSVYEIGQRLCDKFDDVPADRLDRRLPCVFIAGDACHTHSPKAGQGMNVSMQDSFNLGWKLAAVLRGRARPDL
;
A
#
# COMPACT_ATOMS: atom_id res chain seq x y z
N VAL A 1 -0.09 16.88 -13.55
CA VAL A 1 0.20 17.90 -12.52
C VAL A 1 1.68 18.18 -12.47
N MET A 2 2.56 17.18 -12.32
CA MET A 2 4.02 17.38 -12.26
C MET A 2 4.60 18.06 -13.50
N ARG A 3 4.15 17.69 -14.70
CA ARG A 3 4.60 18.29 -15.97
C ARG A 3 4.23 19.76 -16.13
N ASN A 4 3.18 20.22 -15.45
CA ASN A 4 2.66 21.58 -15.55
C ASN A 4 3.18 22.48 -14.40
N ALA A 5 4.01 21.96 -13.50
CA ALA A 5 4.61 22.76 -12.46
C ALA A 5 5.78 23.60 -13.03
N PRO A 6 6.01 24.84 -12.53
CA PRO A 6 7.17 25.65 -12.93
C PRO A 6 8.51 24.95 -12.72
N THR A 7 8.57 24.09 -11.70
CA THR A 7 9.72 23.24 -11.37
C THR A 7 9.48 21.82 -11.85
N ARG A 8 9.25 21.64 -13.12
CA ARG A 8 8.96 20.33 -13.71
C ARG A 8 9.91 19.25 -13.19
N LEU A 9 9.34 18.27 -12.47
CA LEU A 9 10.06 17.11 -11.97
C LEU A 9 9.57 15.87 -12.72
N GLU A 10 10.51 15.06 -13.17
CA GLU A 10 10.22 13.72 -13.68
C GLU A 10 10.46 12.69 -12.57
N PRO A 11 9.63 11.63 -12.46
CA PRO A 11 9.87 10.56 -11.50
C PRO A 11 11.18 9.82 -11.83
N SER A 12 12.00 9.57 -10.82
CA SER A 12 13.17 8.70 -10.95
C SER A 12 12.76 7.26 -10.71
N TYR A 13 12.76 6.46 -11.77
CA TYR A 13 12.46 5.04 -11.72
C TYR A 13 13.71 4.20 -11.43
N SER A 14 13.50 2.90 -11.22
CA SER A 14 14.58 1.91 -11.02
C SER A 14 15.51 2.29 -9.87
N ARG A 15 14.91 2.73 -8.76
CA ARG A 15 15.63 3.04 -7.52
C ARG A 15 15.03 2.22 -6.37
N ARG A 16 15.89 1.54 -5.62
CA ARG A 16 15.51 0.81 -4.41
C ARG A 16 16.06 1.51 -3.19
N LEU A 17 15.19 1.87 -2.23
CA LEU A 17 15.64 2.39 -0.95
C LEU A 17 16.42 1.31 -0.20
N LEU A 18 17.63 1.62 0.21
CA LEU A 18 18.43 0.78 1.10
C LEU A 18 18.18 1.14 2.56
N ASP A 19 18.44 2.40 2.90
CA ASP A 19 18.23 2.97 4.22
C ASP A 19 18.11 4.50 4.14
N LEU A 20 17.74 5.09 5.27
CA LEU A 20 17.84 6.53 5.48
C LEU A 20 18.45 6.83 6.85
N GLN A 21 19.17 7.93 6.93
CA GLN A 21 19.78 8.43 8.16
C GLN A 21 19.35 9.87 8.40
N ILE A 22 19.03 10.18 9.64
CA ILE A 22 18.59 11.50 10.05
C ILE A 22 19.70 12.13 10.89
N ASP A 23 20.21 13.25 10.40
CA ASP A 23 21.20 14.03 11.15
C ASP A 23 20.47 14.83 12.24
N THR A 24 20.66 14.42 13.47
CA THR A 24 20.09 15.04 14.66
C THR A 24 21.10 15.82 15.45
N THR A 25 22.31 16.07 14.92
CA THR A 25 23.46 16.63 15.68
C THR A 25 23.37 18.13 15.85
N GLY A 26 22.43 18.84 15.19
CA GLY A 26 22.20 20.27 15.43
C GLY A 26 21.38 20.49 16.72
N GLY A 27 21.99 21.00 17.79
CA GLY A 27 21.27 21.56 18.93
C GLY A 27 20.44 22.79 18.51
N ALA A 28 19.52 23.25 19.37
CA ALA A 28 18.62 24.38 19.11
C ALA A 28 19.33 25.67 18.67
N ASP A 29 20.64 25.81 18.96
CA ASP A 29 21.48 26.99 18.66
C ASP A 29 22.42 26.81 17.46
N ASP A 30 22.72 25.57 17.04
CA ASP A 30 23.69 25.28 15.96
C ASP A 30 22.98 24.88 14.64
N GLY A 31 22.01 25.63 14.21
CA GLY A 31 21.36 25.52 12.90
C GLY A 31 21.18 24.09 12.39
N VAL A 32 19.98 23.53 12.56
CA VAL A 32 19.61 22.24 11.93
C VAL A 32 20.03 22.26 10.46
N PRO A 33 20.75 21.24 9.94
CA PRO A 33 21.10 21.17 8.53
C PRO A 33 19.88 21.41 7.65
N SER A 34 20.05 22.20 6.59
CA SER A 34 18.93 22.52 5.68
C SER A 34 18.30 21.26 5.05
N HIS A 35 19.07 20.17 4.99
CA HIS A 35 18.69 18.85 4.44
C HIS A 35 19.17 17.75 5.40
N PRO A 36 18.45 17.51 6.51
CA PRO A 36 18.92 16.61 7.57
C PRO A 36 18.80 15.13 7.21
N VAL A 37 18.03 14.77 6.19
CA VAL A 37 17.80 13.37 5.85
C VAL A 37 18.71 12.96 4.70
N ALA A 38 19.57 11.96 4.92
CA ALA A 38 20.36 11.30 3.89
C ALA A 38 19.67 9.99 3.51
N VAL A 39 19.26 9.86 2.24
CA VAL A 39 18.58 8.69 1.70
C VAL A 39 19.53 7.94 0.78
N ARG A 40 19.78 6.66 1.06
CA ARG A 40 20.62 5.80 0.22
C ARG A 40 19.75 4.96 -0.69
N LEU A 41 20.01 5.08 -1.98
CA LEU A 41 19.25 4.43 -3.03
C LEU A 41 20.19 3.57 -3.87
N GLU A 42 19.77 2.34 -4.13
CA GLU A 42 20.43 1.46 -5.08
C GLU A 42 19.82 1.64 -6.46
N ARG A 43 20.64 1.75 -7.45
CA ARG A 43 20.25 1.81 -8.85
C ARG A 43 19.96 0.40 -9.38
N LEU A 44 18.83 0.27 -10.07
CA LEU A 44 18.37 -0.97 -10.69
C LEU A 44 18.24 -0.80 -12.22
N ASP A 45 18.64 0.34 -12.76
CA ASP A 45 18.59 0.63 -14.19
C ASP A 45 19.75 -0.07 -14.91
N PRO A 46 19.53 -0.54 -16.17
CA PRO A 46 20.53 -1.28 -16.94
C PRO A 46 21.86 -0.52 -17.07
N GLY A 47 22.96 -1.20 -16.75
CA GLY A 47 24.31 -0.66 -16.78
C GLY A 47 24.75 0.09 -15.52
N HIS A 48 23.88 0.18 -14.52
CA HIS A 48 24.16 0.84 -13.24
C HIS A 48 23.71 0.01 -12.04
N GLU A 49 23.37 -1.25 -12.26
CA GLU A 49 22.83 -2.13 -11.22
C GLU A 49 23.81 -2.26 -10.05
N GLY A 50 23.30 -2.01 -8.84
CA GLY A 50 24.09 -2.10 -7.61
C GLY A 50 24.87 -0.83 -7.26
N GLU A 51 24.93 0.19 -8.11
CA GLU A 51 25.46 1.50 -7.74
C GLU A 51 24.59 2.13 -6.65
N VAL A 52 25.22 2.75 -5.69
CA VAL A 52 24.53 3.44 -4.58
C VAL A 52 24.67 4.93 -4.74
N GLU A 53 23.54 5.62 -4.78
CA GLU A 53 23.47 7.07 -4.74
C GLU A 53 22.93 7.56 -3.40
N THR A 54 23.38 8.72 -2.94
CA THR A 54 22.90 9.35 -1.72
C THR A 54 22.23 10.69 -2.06
N VAL A 55 20.97 10.81 -1.67
CA VAL A 55 20.20 12.04 -1.83
C VAL A 55 19.98 12.66 -0.46
N ARG A 56 20.29 13.96 -0.32
CA ARG A 56 19.96 14.71 0.89
C ARG A 56 18.65 15.46 0.70
N ALA A 57 17.75 15.35 1.68
CA ALA A 57 16.43 15.96 1.63
C ALA A 57 16.10 16.68 2.93
N ARG A 58 15.29 17.74 2.81
CA ARG A 58 14.70 18.42 3.97
C ARG A 58 13.59 17.59 4.61
N TYR A 59 12.77 17.00 3.77
CA TYR A 59 11.70 16.08 4.16
C TYR A 59 11.71 14.84 3.28
N VAL A 60 11.33 13.70 3.86
CA VAL A 60 11.11 12.44 3.13
C VAL A 60 9.71 11.94 3.44
N VAL A 61 9.00 11.48 2.42
CA VAL A 61 7.69 10.84 2.59
C VAL A 61 7.75 9.42 2.03
N GLY A 62 7.59 8.44 2.90
CA GLY A 62 7.51 7.02 2.54
C GLY A 62 6.09 6.62 2.15
N CYS A 63 5.86 6.42 0.84
CA CYS A 63 4.63 5.84 0.29
C CYS A 63 4.91 4.45 -0.31
N ASP A 64 5.80 3.70 0.32
CA ASP A 64 6.42 2.48 -0.19
C ASP A 64 5.70 1.20 0.25
N GLY A 65 4.43 1.33 0.68
CA GLY A 65 3.50 0.23 0.84
C GLY A 65 3.66 -0.57 2.14
N ALA A 66 2.91 -1.65 2.25
CA ALA A 66 2.78 -2.46 3.47
C ALA A 66 4.12 -2.99 4.02
N ARG A 67 5.12 -3.20 3.15
CA ARG A 67 6.48 -3.64 3.52
C ARG A 67 7.48 -2.51 3.65
N SER A 68 7.01 -1.28 3.81
CA SER A 68 7.77 -0.03 3.81
C SER A 68 9.16 -0.15 4.42
N ALA A 69 10.17 0.20 3.64
CA ALA A 69 11.55 0.34 4.07
C ALA A 69 11.75 1.65 4.85
N VAL A 70 11.05 2.72 4.46
CA VAL A 70 11.06 4.00 5.18
C VAL A 70 10.55 3.80 6.61
N ARG A 71 9.39 3.15 6.79
CA ARG A 71 8.87 2.83 8.13
C ARG A 71 9.89 2.11 9.00
N LYS A 72 10.54 1.08 8.45
CA LYS A 72 11.57 0.31 9.17
C LYS A 72 12.78 1.17 9.53
N SER A 73 13.24 2.02 8.62
CA SER A 73 14.40 2.89 8.82
C SER A 73 14.18 3.92 9.93
N ILE A 74 12.92 4.35 10.17
CA ILE A 74 12.57 5.25 11.28
C ILE A 74 12.16 4.51 12.56
N GLY A 75 12.38 3.20 12.62
CA GLY A 75 12.10 2.37 13.80
C GLY A 75 10.62 2.15 14.10
N ARG A 76 9.75 2.29 13.11
CA ARG A 76 8.30 2.09 13.27
C ARG A 76 7.86 0.70 12.84
N ALA A 77 6.82 0.20 13.48
CA ALA A 77 6.22 -1.11 13.19
C ALA A 77 4.71 -0.99 13.02
N LEU A 78 4.15 -1.89 12.22
CA LEU A 78 2.70 -2.07 12.14
C LEU A 78 2.25 -3.01 13.27
N HIS A 79 1.25 -2.57 14.02
CA HIS A 79 0.58 -3.33 15.07
C HIS A 79 -0.86 -3.60 14.69
N GLY A 80 -1.43 -4.71 15.15
CA GLY A 80 -2.81 -5.08 14.85
C GLY A 80 -2.93 -6.56 14.50
N ASP A 81 -4.15 -6.98 14.21
CA ASP A 81 -4.47 -8.38 13.97
C ASP A 81 -4.20 -8.77 12.53
N SER A 82 -3.57 -9.92 12.37
CA SER A 82 -3.74 -10.72 11.18
C SER A 82 -5.10 -11.40 11.31
N ALA A 83 -6.03 -11.11 10.40
CA ALA A 83 -7.34 -11.77 10.43
C ALA A 83 -7.25 -13.27 10.15
N ASN A 84 -6.04 -13.81 9.98
CA ASN A 84 -5.77 -15.20 9.54
C ASN A 84 -6.69 -15.62 8.38
N GLN A 85 -7.01 -14.66 7.54
CA GLN A 85 -7.94 -14.81 6.43
C GLN A 85 -7.22 -14.51 5.12
N ALA A 86 -7.26 -15.46 4.21
CA ALA A 86 -6.74 -15.28 2.86
C ALA A 86 -7.86 -14.81 1.93
N TRP A 87 -7.51 -13.94 1.02
CA TRP A 87 -8.38 -13.51 -0.08
C TRP A 87 -7.65 -13.71 -1.40
N GLY A 88 -8.36 -14.35 -2.31
CA GLY A 88 -7.94 -14.40 -3.70
C GLY A 88 -8.56 -13.27 -4.48
N VAL A 89 -7.87 -12.81 -5.50
CA VAL A 89 -8.40 -11.87 -6.50
C VAL A 89 -8.02 -12.34 -7.88
N MET A 90 -8.95 -12.25 -8.82
CA MET A 90 -8.69 -12.59 -10.22
C MET A 90 -9.43 -11.63 -11.15
N ASP A 91 -8.76 -11.24 -12.22
CA ASP A 91 -9.34 -10.53 -13.37
C ASP A 91 -9.55 -11.57 -14.48
N VAL A 92 -10.79 -11.79 -14.88
CA VAL A 92 -11.11 -12.87 -15.80
C VAL A 92 -12.08 -12.45 -16.90
N LEU A 93 -11.93 -13.10 -18.05
CA LEU A 93 -12.99 -13.23 -19.05
C LEU A 93 -13.79 -14.46 -18.69
N ALA A 94 -15.08 -14.29 -18.41
CA ALA A 94 -15.96 -15.39 -18.04
C ALA A 94 -17.28 -15.34 -18.77
N VAL A 95 -17.83 -16.53 -19.02
CA VAL A 95 -19.20 -16.74 -19.46
C VAL A 95 -20.00 -17.22 -18.27
N THR A 96 -21.11 -16.56 -17.98
CA THR A 96 -21.97 -16.84 -16.83
C THR A 96 -23.40 -16.41 -17.12
N ASP A 97 -24.35 -17.09 -16.53
CA ASP A 97 -25.76 -16.71 -16.49
C ASP A 97 -26.15 -15.98 -15.20
N PHE A 98 -25.17 -15.65 -14.35
CA PHE A 98 -25.40 -14.79 -13.19
C PHE A 98 -25.82 -13.39 -13.64
N PRO A 99 -27.05 -12.92 -13.29
CA PRO A 99 -27.63 -11.72 -13.89
C PRO A 99 -26.85 -10.45 -13.59
N ASP A 100 -26.30 -10.34 -12.38
CA ASP A 100 -25.62 -9.11 -11.90
C ASP A 100 -24.11 -9.09 -12.17
N VAL A 101 -23.63 -9.93 -13.08
CA VAL A 101 -22.19 -10.03 -13.40
C VAL A 101 -21.57 -8.70 -13.87
N ARG A 102 -22.38 -7.78 -14.36
CA ARG A 102 -21.96 -6.42 -14.81
C ARG A 102 -22.19 -5.33 -13.77
N LEU A 103 -22.60 -5.71 -12.56
CA LEU A 103 -22.79 -4.81 -11.43
C LEU A 103 -21.72 -5.08 -10.36
N LYS A 104 -21.52 -4.10 -9.49
CA LYS A 104 -20.76 -4.34 -8.25
C LYS A 104 -21.68 -5.16 -7.33
N ALA A 105 -21.36 -6.43 -7.14
CA ALA A 105 -22.18 -7.35 -6.37
C ALA A 105 -21.37 -8.02 -5.26
N LEU A 106 -21.90 -7.98 -4.03
CA LEU A 106 -21.38 -8.75 -2.90
C LEU A 106 -22.33 -9.95 -2.68
N ILE A 107 -21.78 -11.15 -2.82
CA ILE A 107 -22.53 -12.40 -2.66
C ILE A 107 -21.97 -13.11 -1.42
N GLN A 108 -22.86 -13.48 -0.51
CA GLN A 108 -22.53 -14.27 0.68
C GLN A 108 -23.24 -15.61 0.60
N SER A 109 -22.50 -16.69 0.62
CA SER A 109 -23.02 -18.05 0.73
C SER A 109 -23.09 -18.50 2.18
N ALA A 110 -24.10 -19.27 2.54
CA ALA A 110 -24.27 -19.77 3.91
C ALA A 110 -23.11 -20.68 4.37
N GLY A 111 -22.45 -21.39 3.45
CA GLY A 111 -21.39 -22.36 3.81
C GLY A 111 -20.09 -22.23 3.01
N GLU A 112 -20.08 -21.47 1.92
CA GLU A 112 -18.97 -21.43 0.96
C GLU A 112 -18.12 -20.14 1.03
N GLY A 113 -18.50 -19.18 1.90
CA GLY A 113 -17.80 -17.89 2.02
C GLY A 113 -18.43 -16.78 1.18
N SER A 114 -17.65 -15.78 0.86
CA SER A 114 -18.11 -14.56 0.20
C SER A 114 -17.30 -14.26 -1.05
N ILE A 115 -17.96 -13.67 -2.06
CA ILE A 115 -17.29 -13.06 -3.20
C ILE A 115 -17.77 -11.63 -3.42
N LEU A 116 -16.85 -10.79 -3.94
CA LEU A 116 -17.16 -9.45 -4.42
C LEU A 116 -16.84 -9.41 -5.91
N ILE A 117 -17.82 -9.10 -6.73
CA ILE A 117 -17.68 -8.90 -8.16
C ILE A 117 -17.59 -7.41 -8.45
N ILE A 118 -16.63 -7.02 -9.27
CA ILE A 118 -16.44 -5.64 -9.72
C ILE A 118 -16.22 -5.66 -11.23
N PRO A 119 -17.13 -5.03 -12.03
CA PRO A 119 -16.89 -4.85 -13.46
C PRO A 119 -15.61 -4.06 -13.71
N ARG A 120 -14.87 -4.48 -14.72
CA ARG A 120 -13.65 -3.80 -15.16
C ARG A 120 -13.89 -3.06 -16.45
N GLU A 121 -12.86 -2.34 -16.89
CA GLU A 121 -12.85 -1.57 -18.12
C GLU A 121 -13.15 -2.45 -19.32
N GLY A 122 -13.77 -1.88 -20.35
CA GLY A 122 -14.14 -2.56 -21.59
C GLY A 122 -15.45 -3.34 -21.53
N GLY A 123 -16.08 -3.49 -20.36
CA GLY A 123 -17.39 -4.13 -20.20
C GLY A 123 -17.40 -5.66 -20.31
N TYR A 124 -16.27 -6.30 -20.58
CA TYR A 124 -16.13 -7.75 -20.72
C TYR A 124 -15.31 -8.40 -19.61
N LEU A 125 -14.30 -7.70 -19.08
CA LEU A 125 -13.46 -8.17 -17.98
C LEU A 125 -14.17 -7.94 -16.64
N ILE A 126 -14.06 -8.90 -15.74
CA ILE A 126 -14.58 -8.81 -14.38
C ILE A 126 -13.49 -9.12 -13.36
N ARG A 127 -13.48 -8.38 -12.28
CA ARG A 127 -12.64 -8.66 -11.11
C ARG A 127 -13.48 -9.36 -10.05
N ILE A 128 -12.97 -10.49 -9.56
CA ILE A 128 -13.61 -11.26 -8.50
C ILE A 128 -12.65 -11.36 -7.32
N TYR A 129 -13.10 -10.90 -6.17
CA TYR A 129 -12.46 -11.16 -4.88
C TYR A 129 -13.16 -12.36 -4.24
N VAL A 130 -12.38 -13.33 -3.82
CA VAL A 130 -12.86 -14.58 -3.25
C VAL A 130 -12.33 -14.72 -1.83
N GLU A 131 -13.25 -14.86 -0.88
CA GLU A 131 -12.87 -15.23 0.48
C GLU A 131 -12.42 -16.69 0.50
N LEU A 132 -11.21 -16.91 0.97
CA LEU A 132 -10.65 -18.25 1.13
C LEU A 132 -10.78 -18.69 2.60
N ASN A 133 -10.67 -19.99 2.83
CA ASN A 133 -10.75 -20.55 4.17
C ASN A 133 -9.74 -19.91 5.12
N LYS A 134 -10.13 -19.75 6.38
CA LYS A 134 -9.25 -19.23 7.43
C LYS A 134 -7.92 -20.00 7.46
N LEU A 135 -6.85 -19.25 7.61
CA LEU A 135 -5.53 -19.78 7.87
C LEU A 135 -5.44 -20.19 9.36
N ASN A 136 -4.68 -21.23 9.64
CA ASN A 136 -4.36 -21.57 11.05
C ASN A 136 -3.43 -20.50 11.65
N GLU A 137 -3.33 -20.43 12.99
CA GLU A 137 -2.54 -19.45 13.74
C GLU A 137 -1.11 -19.50 13.28
N ASN A 138 -0.37 -19.63 12.66
CA ASN A 138 1.01 -19.63 12.17
C ASN A 138 1.13 -20.02 10.70
N GLU A 139 0.00 -20.17 10.01
CA GLU A 139 0.00 -20.53 8.61
C GLU A 139 0.01 -19.26 7.73
N ARG A 140 0.85 -19.27 6.71
CA ARG A 140 0.90 -18.20 5.72
C ARG A 140 0.31 -18.67 4.39
N VAL A 141 -0.26 -17.72 3.63
CA VAL A 141 -0.75 -17.99 2.26
C VAL A 141 0.29 -18.70 1.41
N ALA A 142 1.56 -18.31 1.54
CA ALA A 142 2.65 -18.93 0.79
C ALA A 142 2.82 -20.44 1.08
N SER A 143 2.40 -20.94 2.25
CA SER A 143 2.52 -22.36 2.60
C SER A 143 1.40 -23.25 2.01
N ARG A 144 0.27 -22.65 1.59
CA ARG A 144 -0.89 -23.40 1.05
C ARG A 144 -0.87 -23.62 -0.46
N ASN A 145 0.06 -22.99 -1.16
CA ASN A 145 0.20 -23.13 -2.61
C ASN A 145 -1.12 -22.93 -3.39
N PHE A 146 -1.89 -21.88 -3.03
CA PHE A 146 -3.13 -21.56 -3.71
C PHE A 146 -2.87 -21.19 -5.17
N GLY A 147 -3.43 -21.96 -6.09
CA GLY A 147 -3.43 -21.63 -7.52
C GLY A 147 -4.74 -20.94 -7.92
N VAL A 148 -4.77 -20.36 -9.12
CA VAL A 148 -5.97 -19.71 -9.68
C VAL A 148 -7.16 -20.66 -9.78
N GLU A 149 -6.91 -21.97 -9.97
CA GLU A 149 -7.93 -23.00 -10.04
C GLU A 149 -8.75 -23.12 -8.74
N HIS A 150 -8.12 -22.86 -7.59
CA HIS A 150 -8.83 -22.82 -6.31
C HIS A 150 -9.81 -21.66 -6.24
N LEU A 151 -9.42 -20.48 -6.80
CA LEU A 151 -10.28 -19.29 -6.84
C LEU A 151 -11.48 -19.55 -7.77
N ILE A 152 -11.23 -20.14 -8.94
CA ILE A 152 -12.28 -20.49 -9.91
C ILE A 152 -13.26 -21.49 -9.29
N ALA A 153 -12.76 -22.54 -8.64
CA ALA A 153 -13.59 -23.55 -7.99
C ALA A 153 -14.45 -22.96 -6.86
N ALA A 154 -13.86 -22.11 -6.00
CA ALA A 154 -14.60 -21.42 -4.94
C ALA A 154 -15.68 -20.49 -5.52
N THR A 155 -15.36 -19.73 -6.56
CA THR A 155 -16.32 -18.86 -7.25
C THR A 155 -17.51 -19.67 -7.80
N ARG A 156 -17.26 -20.82 -8.42
CA ARG A 156 -18.32 -21.72 -8.94
C ARG A 156 -19.24 -22.21 -7.82
N ARG A 157 -18.69 -22.59 -6.67
CA ARG A 157 -19.51 -23.04 -5.53
C ARG A 157 -20.38 -21.93 -4.97
N ILE A 158 -19.81 -20.73 -4.81
CA ILE A 158 -20.53 -19.57 -4.26
C ILE A 158 -21.63 -19.09 -5.21
N LEU A 159 -21.39 -19.11 -6.51
CA LEU A 159 -22.37 -18.67 -7.52
C LEU A 159 -23.45 -19.72 -7.82
N HIS A 160 -23.28 -20.98 -7.35
CA HIS A 160 -24.31 -22.00 -7.60
C HIS A 160 -25.71 -21.50 -7.18
N PRO A 161 -26.77 -21.67 -8.01
CA PRO A 161 -26.85 -22.58 -9.17
C PRO A 161 -26.42 -21.97 -10.51
N TYR A 162 -25.93 -20.73 -10.54
CA TYR A 162 -25.49 -20.11 -11.78
C TYR A 162 -24.20 -20.76 -12.31
N SER A 163 -24.10 -20.84 -13.63
CA SER A 163 -22.90 -21.33 -14.30
C SER A 163 -21.79 -20.26 -14.28
N PHE A 164 -20.54 -20.70 -14.17
CA PHE A 164 -19.38 -19.81 -14.26
C PHE A 164 -18.24 -20.51 -14.98
N GLN A 165 -17.94 -20.06 -16.20
CA GLN A 165 -16.90 -20.61 -17.06
C GLN A 165 -15.86 -19.55 -17.38
N VAL A 166 -14.67 -19.68 -16.80
CA VAL A 166 -13.54 -18.81 -17.11
C VAL A 166 -12.97 -19.22 -18.47
N ARG A 167 -12.84 -18.24 -19.36
CA ARG A 167 -12.23 -18.38 -20.70
C ARG A 167 -10.77 -17.99 -20.68
N GLU A 168 -10.44 -16.94 -19.92
CA GLU A 168 -9.09 -16.41 -19.79
C GLU A 168 -8.91 -15.80 -18.40
N VAL A 169 -7.71 -15.95 -17.84
CA VAL A 169 -7.26 -15.28 -16.61
C VAL A 169 -6.25 -14.23 -17.01
N ALA A 170 -6.65 -12.97 -16.99
CA ALA A 170 -5.76 -11.86 -17.31
C ALA A 170 -4.76 -11.59 -16.19
N TRP A 171 -5.18 -11.77 -14.94
CA TRP A 171 -4.33 -11.59 -13.77
C TRP A 171 -4.97 -12.23 -12.53
N TRP A 172 -4.16 -12.66 -11.58
CA TRP A 172 -4.64 -13.14 -10.29
C TRP A 172 -3.57 -12.99 -9.20
N SER A 173 -4.02 -12.97 -7.93
CA SER A 173 -3.16 -12.95 -6.76
C SER A 173 -3.91 -13.49 -5.53
N VAL A 174 -3.16 -13.95 -4.53
CA VAL A 174 -3.70 -14.29 -3.20
C VAL A 174 -2.90 -13.54 -2.14
N TYR A 175 -3.59 -12.97 -1.16
CA TYR A 175 -2.96 -12.21 -0.10
C TYR A 175 -3.63 -12.45 1.26
N GLU A 176 -2.84 -12.28 2.30
CA GLU A 176 -3.31 -12.30 3.68
C GLU A 176 -3.91 -10.94 4.04
N ILE A 177 -5.07 -10.96 4.68
CA ILE A 177 -5.66 -9.75 5.23
C ILE A 177 -5.01 -9.45 6.57
N GLY A 178 -4.50 -8.24 6.73
CA GLY A 178 -4.09 -7.67 7.99
C GLY A 178 -4.69 -6.29 8.17
N GLN A 179 -5.40 -6.08 9.26
CA GLN A 179 -5.76 -4.74 9.72
C GLN A 179 -4.70 -4.30 10.70
N ARG A 180 -3.78 -3.48 10.22
CA ARG A 180 -2.63 -3.06 11.00
C ARG A 180 -2.47 -1.57 10.92
N LEU A 181 -2.03 -0.97 12.00
CA LEU A 181 -1.81 0.46 12.15
C LEU A 181 -0.43 0.69 12.76
N CYS A 182 0.27 1.70 12.27
CA CYS A 182 1.47 2.20 12.89
C CYS A 182 1.11 3.14 14.06
N ASP A 183 1.88 3.12 15.12
CA ASP A 183 1.68 3.95 16.30
C ASP A 183 1.83 5.45 15.99
N LYS A 184 2.72 5.79 15.08
CA LYS A 184 2.96 7.16 14.60
C LYS A 184 3.37 7.13 13.13
N PHE A 185 3.11 8.25 12.44
CA PHE A 185 3.37 8.39 11.01
C PHE A 185 4.57 9.28 10.70
N ASP A 186 5.40 9.50 11.70
CA ASP A 186 6.62 10.31 11.62
C ASP A 186 7.81 9.65 12.37
N ASP A 187 8.98 10.25 12.21
CA ASP A 187 10.25 9.78 12.77
C ASP A 187 10.53 10.25 14.19
N VAL A 188 9.66 11.07 14.83
CA VAL A 188 9.91 11.59 16.16
C VAL A 188 9.38 10.64 17.23
N PRO A 189 10.24 10.11 18.12
CA PRO A 189 9.82 9.31 19.27
C PRO A 189 8.86 10.08 20.17
N ALA A 190 7.94 9.36 20.83
CA ALA A 190 6.91 9.99 21.68
C ALA A 190 7.49 10.78 22.88
N ASP A 191 8.65 10.40 23.36
CA ASP A 191 9.38 11.04 24.47
C ASP A 191 10.20 12.28 24.05
N ARG A 192 10.20 12.62 22.77
CA ARG A 192 11.00 13.73 22.20
C ARG A 192 10.18 14.73 21.38
N LEU A 193 8.87 14.75 21.54
CA LEU A 193 7.96 15.63 20.78
C LEU A 193 8.24 17.13 20.96
N ASP A 194 8.79 17.51 22.10
CA ASP A 194 9.14 18.89 22.45
C ASP A 194 10.54 19.31 21.98
N ARG A 195 11.35 18.37 21.51
CA ARG A 195 12.77 18.60 21.21
C ARG A 195 13.10 18.76 19.73
N ARG A 196 12.32 18.20 18.85
CA ARG A 196 12.52 18.35 17.41
C ARG A 196 11.24 18.13 16.61
N LEU A 197 11.21 18.73 15.43
CA LEU A 197 10.14 18.55 14.44
C LEU A 197 10.45 17.35 13.54
N PRO A 198 9.41 16.66 13.05
CA PRO A 198 9.59 15.53 12.14
C PRO A 198 10.13 15.98 10.77
N CYS A 199 10.97 15.15 10.19
CA CYS A 199 11.48 15.34 8.83
C CYS A 199 11.26 14.11 7.93
N VAL A 200 10.84 12.99 8.50
CA VAL A 200 10.43 11.80 7.74
C VAL A 200 9.00 11.43 8.11
N PHE A 201 8.18 11.25 7.10
CA PHE A 201 6.77 10.86 7.23
C PHE A 201 6.50 9.59 6.46
N ILE A 202 5.47 8.86 6.85
CA ILE A 202 4.93 7.73 6.11
C ILE A 202 3.46 7.98 5.80
N ALA A 203 2.95 7.44 4.68
CA ALA A 203 1.57 7.61 4.24
C ALA A 203 1.03 6.35 3.54
N GLY A 204 -0.27 6.16 3.56
CA GLY A 204 -0.95 5.03 2.95
C GLY A 204 -0.57 3.68 3.58
N ASP A 205 -0.40 2.66 2.78
CA ASP A 205 -0.08 1.30 3.26
C ASP A 205 1.25 1.22 4.04
N ALA A 206 2.09 2.25 3.97
CA ALA A 206 3.26 2.37 4.84
C ALA A 206 2.88 2.63 6.31
N CYS A 207 1.71 3.24 6.57
CA CYS A 207 1.18 3.54 7.91
C CYS A 207 0.17 2.51 8.40
N HIS A 208 -0.67 2.01 7.50
CA HIS A 208 -1.80 1.15 7.85
C HIS A 208 -2.19 0.25 6.68
N THR A 209 -2.67 -0.93 7.00
CA THR A 209 -3.19 -1.88 6.02
C THR A 209 -4.65 -2.19 6.33
N HIS A 210 -5.46 -2.40 5.29
CA HIS A 210 -6.88 -2.59 5.39
C HIS A 210 -7.35 -3.92 4.80
N SER A 211 -8.48 -4.40 5.32
CA SER A 211 -9.24 -5.45 4.65
C SER A 211 -9.81 -4.94 3.32
N PRO A 212 -9.80 -5.74 2.24
CA PRO A 212 -10.37 -5.37 0.95
C PRO A 212 -11.90 -5.31 0.96
N LYS A 213 -12.56 -5.79 2.01
CA LYS A 213 -14.03 -5.93 2.10
C LYS A 213 -14.79 -4.66 1.73
N ALA A 214 -14.32 -3.51 2.18
CA ALA A 214 -14.95 -2.22 1.89
C ALA A 214 -14.41 -1.54 0.62
N GLY A 215 -13.30 -2.01 0.06
CA GLY A 215 -12.63 -1.39 -1.09
C GLY A 215 -12.08 0.01 -0.81
N GLN A 216 -11.74 0.32 0.45
CA GLN A 216 -11.38 1.68 0.89
C GLN A 216 -9.86 1.92 0.97
N GLY A 217 -9.01 0.89 0.87
CA GLY A 217 -7.56 1.02 1.07
C GLY A 217 -6.93 2.12 0.21
N MET A 218 -7.16 2.11 -1.08
CA MET A 218 -6.65 3.14 -1.99
C MET A 218 -7.18 4.54 -1.64
N ASN A 219 -8.47 4.65 -1.32
CA ASN A 219 -9.08 5.94 -0.99
C ASN A 219 -8.46 6.56 0.26
N VAL A 220 -8.27 5.77 1.31
CA VAL A 220 -7.62 6.22 2.55
C VAL A 220 -6.17 6.62 2.29
N SER A 221 -5.40 5.81 1.55
CA SER A 221 -4.02 6.13 1.16
C SER A 221 -3.91 7.45 0.38
N MET A 222 -4.88 7.72 -0.51
CA MET A 222 -4.94 9.00 -1.24
C MET A 222 -5.29 10.17 -0.32
N GLN A 223 -6.18 9.97 0.65
CA GLN A 223 -6.54 10.97 1.65
C GLN A 223 -5.34 11.33 2.55
N ASP A 224 -4.57 10.34 3.00
CA ASP A 224 -3.33 10.58 3.75
C ASP A 224 -2.35 11.44 2.95
N SER A 225 -2.12 11.04 1.71
CA SER A 225 -1.17 11.73 0.82
C SER A 225 -1.62 13.16 0.52
N PHE A 226 -2.92 13.37 0.34
CA PHE A 226 -3.50 14.71 0.14
C PHE A 226 -3.35 15.56 1.40
N ASN A 227 -3.72 15.00 2.57
CA ASN A 227 -3.64 15.70 3.85
C ASN A 227 -2.20 16.12 4.20
N LEU A 228 -1.25 15.21 4.09
CA LEU A 228 0.17 15.51 4.32
C LEU A 228 0.72 16.48 3.27
N GLY A 229 0.35 16.29 2.00
CA GLY A 229 0.89 17.06 0.89
C GLY A 229 0.62 18.57 0.97
N TRP A 230 -0.61 18.98 1.29
CA TRP A 230 -0.92 20.40 1.42
C TRP A 230 -0.26 21.03 2.66
N LYS A 231 -0.14 20.29 3.77
CA LYS A 231 0.55 20.73 4.98
C LYS A 231 2.04 20.98 4.72
N LEU A 232 2.73 19.99 4.17
CA LEU A 232 4.15 20.15 3.78
C LEU A 232 4.34 21.30 2.80
N ALA A 233 3.45 21.47 1.82
CA ALA A 233 3.55 22.58 0.88
C ALA A 233 3.37 23.94 1.56
N ALA A 234 2.47 24.04 2.56
CA ALA A 234 2.28 25.26 3.32
C ALA A 234 3.53 25.63 4.16
N VAL A 235 4.12 24.62 4.82
CA VAL A 235 5.34 24.79 5.62
C VAL A 235 6.54 25.18 4.71
N LEU A 236 6.75 24.45 3.61
CA LEU A 236 7.85 24.73 2.68
C LEU A 236 7.79 26.13 2.05
N ARG A 237 6.58 26.64 1.89
CA ARG A 237 6.33 28.01 1.36
C ARG A 237 6.32 29.09 2.45
N GLY A 238 6.61 28.76 3.70
CA GLY A 238 6.58 29.68 4.83
C GLY A 238 5.18 30.22 5.17
N ARG A 239 4.12 29.54 4.70
CA ARG A 239 2.72 29.94 4.95
C ARG A 239 2.15 29.34 6.23
N ALA A 240 2.79 28.34 6.78
CA ALA A 240 2.44 27.70 8.04
C ALA A 240 3.69 27.36 8.83
N ARG A 241 3.50 27.20 10.13
CA ARG A 241 4.55 26.76 11.05
C ARG A 241 4.82 25.26 10.82
N PRO A 242 6.05 24.79 11.12
CA PRO A 242 6.41 23.38 10.95
C PRO A 242 5.66 22.38 11.87
N ASP A 243 4.94 22.88 12.87
CA ASP A 243 4.12 22.10 13.82
C ASP A 243 2.66 21.90 13.34
N LEU A 244 2.33 22.29 12.09
CA LEU A 244 1.03 22.09 11.45
C LEU A 244 0.70 20.60 11.31
#